data_b83bde83a2c3cf2f43652657bc670657
#
_entry.id   b83bde83a2c3cf2f43652657bc670657
#
_cell.length_a   1.000
_cell.length_b   1.000
_cell.length_c   1.000
_cell.angle_alpha   90.00
_cell.angle_beta   90.00
_cell.angle_gamma   90.00
#
_symmetry.space_group_name_H-M   'P 1'
#
loop_
_entity.id
_entity.type
_entity.pdbx_description
1 polymer ?
#
loop_
_entity_poly.entity_id
_entity_poly.type
_entity_poly.pdbx_seq_one_letter_code
_entity_poly.pdbx_strand_id
1 'polypeptide(L)'
;MITSRKRFEGEADFLKQIEKLAAAKPFGIVLREKDLPVKEYSELARKVRDICRSAGASLIVHSHPEVARELGVPALHMPLDALGKMSSEERKEFEVLGASCHSVEDVLRAKALGCDYVTAGHVYATDCKPVRPPRGADFLAEVCGPAAPMPVFALGGLTPARAPEVRRAGAAGFAMMSSAMDAENPADLFRKYLESDFFSEQ
;
A
#
# COMPACT_ATOMS: atom_id res chain seq x y z
N MET A 1 2.34 -3.78 0.12
CA MET A 1 1.69 -4.41 -1.05
C MET A 1 0.22 -4.11 -1.02
N ILE A 2 -0.42 -3.94 -2.18
CA ILE A 2 -1.87 -3.67 -2.29
C ILE A 2 -2.49 -4.81 -3.08
N THR A 3 -3.56 -5.41 -2.56
CA THR A 3 -4.20 -6.56 -3.22
C THR A 3 -5.15 -6.16 -4.35
N SER A 4 -5.43 -7.10 -5.23
CA SER A 4 -6.45 -7.05 -6.27
C SER A 4 -6.86 -8.47 -6.66
N ARG A 5 -7.92 -9.01 -6.02
CA ARG A 5 -8.40 -10.38 -6.27
C ARG A 5 -8.90 -10.61 -7.70
N LYS A 6 -9.31 -9.54 -8.39
CA LYS A 6 -9.78 -9.60 -9.80
C LYS A 6 -8.71 -10.06 -10.79
N ARG A 7 -7.48 -10.20 -10.38
CA ARG A 7 -6.38 -10.73 -11.20
C ARG A 7 -6.31 -12.26 -11.19
N PHE A 8 -7.18 -12.91 -10.43
CA PHE A 8 -7.23 -14.36 -10.25
C PHE A 8 -8.61 -14.91 -10.66
N GLU A 9 -8.65 -16.13 -11.17
CA GLU A 9 -9.89 -16.80 -11.54
C GLU A 9 -10.73 -17.20 -10.31
N GLY A 10 -10.07 -17.41 -9.17
CA GLY A 10 -10.75 -17.81 -7.94
C GLY A 10 -10.05 -17.37 -6.66
N GLU A 11 -10.78 -17.48 -5.54
CA GLU A 11 -10.27 -17.12 -4.21
C GLU A 11 -9.06 -17.98 -3.82
N ALA A 12 -9.03 -19.27 -4.18
CA ALA A 12 -7.93 -20.16 -3.82
C ALA A 12 -6.59 -19.69 -4.40
N ASP A 13 -6.56 -19.25 -5.65
CA ASP A 13 -5.34 -18.76 -6.29
C ASP A 13 -4.92 -17.40 -5.77
N PHE A 14 -5.89 -16.54 -5.45
CA PHE A 14 -5.64 -15.30 -4.75
C PHE A 14 -4.97 -15.56 -3.39
N LEU A 15 -5.51 -16.47 -2.57
CA LEU A 15 -4.94 -16.79 -1.26
C LEU A 15 -3.54 -17.41 -1.35
N LYS A 16 -3.27 -18.27 -2.35
CA LYS A 16 -1.90 -18.76 -2.61
C LYS A 16 -0.92 -17.62 -2.91
N GLN A 17 -1.37 -16.59 -3.65
CA GLN A 17 -0.52 -15.43 -3.90
C GLN A 17 -0.29 -14.61 -2.63
N ILE A 18 -1.30 -14.49 -1.76
CA ILE A 18 -1.15 -13.84 -0.45
C ILE A 18 -0.12 -14.61 0.41
N GLU A 19 -0.12 -15.94 0.40
CA GLU A 19 0.89 -16.75 1.10
C GLU A 19 2.31 -16.43 0.61
N LYS A 20 2.53 -16.37 -0.71
CA LYS A 20 3.83 -16.00 -1.29
C LYS A 20 4.26 -14.57 -0.91
N LEU A 21 3.32 -13.64 -0.95
CA LEU A 21 3.57 -12.25 -0.54
C LEU A 21 3.91 -12.15 0.95
N ALA A 22 3.17 -12.84 1.80
CA ALA A 22 3.39 -12.84 3.24
C ALA A 22 4.76 -13.46 3.59
N ALA A 23 5.15 -14.56 2.92
CA ALA A 23 6.46 -15.19 3.08
C ALA A 23 7.63 -14.26 2.69
N ALA A 24 7.42 -13.35 1.74
CA ALA A 24 8.41 -12.34 1.36
C ALA A 24 8.53 -11.17 2.34
N LYS A 25 7.72 -11.14 3.41
CA LYS A 25 7.76 -10.17 4.53
C LYS A 25 7.81 -8.70 4.09
N PRO A 26 6.83 -8.21 3.31
CA PRO A 26 6.74 -6.79 2.99
C PRO A 26 6.46 -5.97 4.26
N PHE A 27 6.62 -4.65 4.21
CA PHE A 27 6.16 -3.74 5.27
C PHE A 27 4.70 -4.01 5.69
N GLY A 28 3.82 -4.30 4.72
CA GLY A 28 2.45 -4.71 4.99
C GLY A 28 1.72 -5.11 3.71
N ILE A 29 0.65 -5.89 3.89
CA ILE A 29 -0.28 -6.29 2.84
C ILE A 29 -1.59 -5.53 3.06
N VAL A 30 -1.87 -4.54 2.21
CA VAL A 30 -3.11 -3.76 2.23
C VAL A 30 -4.18 -4.55 1.49
N LEU A 31 -5.16 -5.10 2.19
CA LEU A 31 -6.29 -5.81 1.60
C LEU A 31 -7.30 -4.81 1.04
N ARG A 32 -7.26 -4.58 -0.28
CA ARG A 32 -8.06 -3.57 -0.96
C ARG A 32 -8.99 -4.20 -2.01
N GLU A 33 -10.16 -4.62 -1.57
CA GLU A 33 -11.19 -5.24 -2.40
C GLU A 33 -12.50 -4.44 -2.32
N LYS A 34 -12.52 -3.28 -2.99
CA LYS A 34 -13.57 -2.25 -2.89
C LYS A 34 -14.96 -2.67 -3.41
N ASP A 35 -15.03 -3.74 -4.17
CA ASP A 35 -16.24 -4.26 -4.78
C ASP A 35 -16.93 -5.33 -3.92
N LEU A 36 -16.30 -5.77 -2.84
CA LEU A 36 -16.92 -6.71 -1.92
C LEU A 36 -17.86 -6.01 -0.95
N PRO A 37 -19.05 -6.56 -0.70
CA PRO A 37 -19.86 -6.21 0.46
C PRO A 37 -19.07 -6.45 1.75
N VAL A 38 -19.36 -5.68 2.79
CA VAL A 38 -18.63 -5.72 4.09
C VAL A 38 -18.51 -7.14 4.65
N LYS A 39 -19.59 -7.93 4.58
CA LYS A 39 -19.60 -9.31 5.09
C LYS A 39 -18.60 -10.19 4.34
N GLU A 40 -18.62 -10.17 3.00
CA GLU A 40 -17.68 -10.95 2.18
C GLU A 40 -16.24 -10.45 2.36
N TYR A 41 -16.06 -9.12 2.50
CA TYR A 41 -14.77 -8.54 2.81
C TYR A 41 -14.24 -9.02 4.17
N SER A 42 -15.08 -9.07 5.21
CA SER A 42 -14.70 -9.58 6.54
C SER A 42 -14.29 -11.06 6.50
N GLU A 43 -15.04 -11.89 5.78
CA GLU A 43 -14.70 -13.31 5.59
C GLU A 43 -13.35 -13.50 4.90
N LEU A 44 -13.08 -12.74 3.84
CA LEU A 44 -11.80 -12.75 3.13
C LEU A 44 -10.67 -12.21 4.02
N ALA A 45 -10.91 -11.10 4.72
CA ALA A 45 -9.94 -10.47 5.61
C ALA A 45 -9.49 -11.41 6.73
N ARG A 46 -10.39 -12.25 7.26
CA ARG A 46 -10.07 -13.26 8.26
C ARG A 46 -9.08 -14.29 7.73
N LYS A 47 -9.31 -14.80 6.51
CA LYS A 47 -8.39 -15.76 5.85
C LYS A 47 -7.01 -15.13 5.61
N VAL A 48 -6.98 -13.90 5.08
CA VAL A 48 -5.73 -13.18 4.81
C VAL A 48 -4.99 -12.85 6.11
N ARG A 49 -5.70 -12.47 7.19
CA ARG A 49 -5.11 -12.26 8.51
C ARG A 49 -4.41 -13.51 9.02
N ASP A 50 -5.05 -14.66 8.89
CA ASP A 50 -4.50 -15.93 9.39
C ASP A 50 -3.25 -16.34 8.62
N ILE A 51 -3.23 -16.12 7.28
CA ILE A 51 -2.04 -16.29 6.45
C ILE A 51 -0.92 -15.34 6.89
N CYS A 52 -1.22 -14.04 7.02
CA CYS A 52 -0.24 -13.04 7.45
C CYS A 52 0.35 -13.39 8.83
N ARG A 53 -0.50 -13.75 9.80
CA ARG A 53 -0.07 -14.14 11.14
C ARG A 53 0.86 -15.35 11.11
N SER A 54 0.54 -16.38 10.34
CA SER A 54 1.37 -17.59 10.20
C SER A 54 2.73 -17.30 9.59
N ALA A 55 2.83 -16.34 8.68
CA ALA A 55 4.07 -15.92 8.05
C ALA A 55 4.84 -14.82 8.82
N GLY A 56 4.26 -14.25 9.87
CA GLY A 56 4.82 -13.09 10.57
C GLY A 56 4.82 -11.81 9.71
N ALA A 57 3.82 -11.66 8.84
CA ALA A 57 3.60 -10.48 8.01
C ALA A 57 2.46 -9.63 8.57
N SER A 58 2.43 -8.34 8.23
CA SER A 58 1.40 -7.41 8.67
C SER A 58 0.27 -7.32 7.66
N LEU A 59 -0.97 -7.59 8.11
CA LEU A 59 -2.18 -7.23 7.37
C LEU A 59 -2.54 -5.78 7.67
N ILE A 60 -2.90 -5.02 6.64
CA ILE A 60 -3.48 -3.68 6.74
C ILE A 60 -4.88 -3.73 6.11
N VAL A 61 -5.90 -3.47 6.90
CA VAL A 61 -7.28 -3.41 6.41
C VAL A 61 -7.50 -2.11 5.64
N HIS A 62 -8.19 -2.17 4.50
CA HIS A 62 -8.46 -0.96 3.70
C HIS A 62 -9.94 -0.59 3.76
N SER A 63 -10.23 0.65 4.15
CA SER A 63 -11.57 1.29 4.13
C SER A 63 -12.64 0.72 5.07
N HIS A 64 -12.35 -0.28 5.85
CA HIS A 64 -13.29 -0.98 6.75
C HIS A 64 -12.79 -0.98 8.19
N PRO A 65 -12.84 0.17 8.91
CA PRO A 65 -12.39 0.23 10.31
C PRO A 65 -13.15 -0.74 11.23
N GLU A 66 -14.44 -0.97 10.96
CA GLU A 66 -15.27 -1.94 11.68
C GLU A 66 -14.73 -3.37 11.55
N VAL A 67 -14.26 -3.78 10.36
CA VAL A 67 -13.67 -5.09 10.13
C VAL A 67 -12.29 -5.20 10.79
N ALA A 68 -11.51 -4.14 10.76
CA ALA A 68 -10.21 -4.11 11.43
C ALA A 68 -10.38 -4.33 12.95
N ARG A 69 -11.36 -3.67 13.58
CA ARG A 69 -11.72 -3.86 15.00
C ARG A 69 -12.19 -5.29 15.28
N GLU A 70 -13.17 -5.78 14.51
CA GLU A 70 -13.71 -7.14 14.64
C GLU A 70 -12.62 -8.21 14.63
N LEU A 71 -11.63 -8.03 13.73
CA LEU A 71 -10.56 -9.01 13.53
C LEU A 71 -9.33 -8.75 14.42
N GLY A 72 -9.30 -7.68 15.20
CA GLY A 72 -8.13 -7.30 16.00
C GLY A 72 -6.91 -6.98 15.13
N VAL A 73 -7.12 -6.37 13.95
CA VAL A 73 -6.05 -5.91 13.06
C VAL A 73 -5.71 -4.46 13.43
N PRO A 74 -4.49 -4.18 13.92
CA PRO A 74 -4.14 -2.85 14.43
C PRO A 74 -3.79 -1.85 13.33
N ALA A 75 -3.81 -2.26 12.06
CA ALA A 75 -3.37 -1.45 10.93
C ALA A 75 -4.52 -1.16 9.95
N LEU A 76 -4.73 0.12 9.65
CA LEU A 76 -5.78 0.61 8.78
C LEU A 76 -5.23 1.54 7.70
N HIS A 77 -5.69 1.40 6.46
CA HIS A 77 -5.41 2.33 5.36
C HIS A 77 -6.70 2.90 4.80
N MET A 78 -6.80 4.21 4.69
CA MET A 78 -8.04 4.88 4.29
C MET A 78 -7.84 5.80 3.08
N PRO A 79 -8.89 5.98 2.25
CA PRO A 79 -9.00 7.19 1.45
C PRO A 79 -9.02 8.41 2.37
N LEU A 80 -8.26 9.46 2.03
CA LEU A 80 -8.05 10.61 2.93
C LEU A 80 -9.37 11.30 3.34
N ASP A 81 -10.34 11.41 2.42
CA ASP A 81 -11.64 12.02 2.74
C ASP A 81 -12.47 11.17 3.71
N ALA A 82 -12.37 9.86 3.62
CA ALA A 82 -13.03 8.96 4.57
C ALA A 82 -12.34 9.02 5.95
N LEU A 83 -11.01 9.08 5.96
CA LEU A 83 -10.24 9.26 7.18
C LEU A 83 -10.59 10.57 7.91
N GLY A 84 -10.76 11.66 7.17
CA GLY A 84 -11.13 12.95 7.73
C GLY A 84 -12.53 13.00 8.38
N LYS A 85 -13.37 11.98 8.14
CA LYS A 85 -14.69 11.86 8.78
C LYS A 85 -14.64 11.05 10.08
N MET A 86 -13.56 10.34 10.34
CA MET A 86 -13.36 9.63 11.61
C MET A 86 -13.00 10.63 12.71
N SER A 87 -13.51 10.42 13.92
CA SER A 87 -13.11 11.20 15.09
C SER A 87 -11.63 10.93 15.46
N SER A 88 -11.06 11.79 16.28
CA SER A 88 -9.69 11.61 16.79
C SER A 88 -9.57 10.33 17.62
N GLU A 89 -10.60 10.01 18.38
CA GLU A 89 -10.68 8.81 19.21
C GLU A 89 -10.68 7.54 18.35
N GLU A 90 -11.52 7.50 17.32
CA GLU A 90 -11.58 6.36 16.39
C GLU A 90 -10.25 6.12 15.67
N ARG A 91 -9.52 7.19 15.29
CA ARG A 91 -8.21 7.06 14.64
C ARG A 91 -7.15 6.49 15.58
N LYS A 92 -7.18 6.87 16.86
CA LYS A 92 -6.22 6.39 17.89
C LYS A 92 -6.38 4.92 18.26
N GLU A 93 -7.48 4.27 17.85
CA GLU A 93 -7.67 2.82 18.03
C GLU A 93 -6.71 1.99 17.17
N PHE A 94 -6.10 2.59 16.15
CA PHE A 94 -5.19 1.90 15.23
C PHE A 94 -3.74 2.28 15.54
N GLU A 95 -2.88 1.26 15.68
CA GLU A 95 -1.43 1.44 15.91
C GLU A 95 -0.71 1.92 14.64
N VAL A 96 -1.26 1.57 13.46
CA VAL A 96 -0.72 1.99 12.16
C VAL A 96 -1.85 2.53 11.30
N LEU A 97 -1.80 3.81 11.01
CA LEU A 97 -2.79 4.52 10.20
C LEU A 97 -2.17 5.05 8.92
N GLY A 98 -2.66 4.60 7.77
CA GLY A 98 -2.20 5.05 6.47
C GLY A 98 -3.27 5.75 5.66
N ALA A 99 -2.86 6.63 4.75
CA ALA A 99 -3.78 7.29 3.82
C ALA A 99 -3.25 7.33 2.38
N SER A 100 -4.19 7.38 1.43
CA SER A 100 -3.88 7.62 0.01
C SER A 100 -3.91 9.12 -0.27
N CYS A 101 -2.80 9.68 -0.77
CA CYS A 101 -2.60 11.08 -1.06
C CYS A 101 -2.30 11.33 -2.55
N HIS A 102 -2.73 12.48 -3.04
CA HIS A 102 -2.60 12.88 -4.44
C HIS A 102 -2.11 14.32 -4.64
N SER A 103 -1.80 15.04 -3.57
CA SER A 103 -1.26 16.41 -3.60
C SER A 103 -0.46 16.69 -2.33
N VAL A 104 0.23 17.82 -2.28
CA VAL A 104 0.90 18.32 -1.07
C VAL A 104 -0.11 18.59 0.03
N GLU A 105 -1.27 19.18 -0.31
CA GLU A 105 -2.36 19.46 0.63
C GLU A 105 -2.88 18.16 1.28
N ASP A 106 -3.03 17.10 0.46
CA ASP A 106 -3.43 15.78 0.98
C ASP A 106 -2.43 15.26 2.00
N VAL A 107 -1.14 15.38 1.72
CA VAL A 107 -0.07 14.91 2.61
C VAL A 107 -0.05 15.70 3.93
N LEU A 108 -0.17 17.02 3.86
CA LEU A 108 -0.25 17.87 5.06
C LEU A 108 -1.50 17.55 5.88
N ARG A 109 -2.63 17.33 5.23
CA ARG A 109 -3.87 16.91 5.89
C ARG A 109 -3.75 15.53 6.53
N ALA A 110 -3.15 14.55 5.85
CA ALA A 110 -2.89 13.22 6.40
C ALA A 110 -2.02 13.29 7.65
N LYS A 111 -0.96 14.11 7.62
CA LYS A 111 -0.08 14.37 8.76
C LYS A 111 -0.85 14.99 9.94
N ALA A 112 -1.69 15.98 9.68
CA ALA A 112 -2.53 16.60 10.71
C ALA A 112 -3.58 15.63 11.30
N LEU A 113 -4.03 14.64 10.52
CA LEU A 113 -4.94 13.58 10.97
C LEU A 113 -4.24 12.46 11.76
N GLY A 114 -2.91 12.51 11.89
CA GLY A 114 -2.13 11.55 12.65
C GLY A 114 -1.80 10.27 11.87
N CYS A 115 -1.66 10.35 10.54
CA CYS A 115 -1.20 9.20 9.76
C CYS A 115 0.26 8.87 10.07
N ASP A 116 0.56 7.57 10.16
CA ASP A 116 1.91 7.04 10.32
C ASP A 116 2.64 6.92 8.97
N TYR A 117 1.91 6.80 7.88
CA TYR A 117 2.44 6.77 6.52
C TYR A 117 1.39 7.19 5.48
N VAL A 118 1.86 7.53 4.29
CA VAL A 118 0.98 7.75 3.14
C VAL A 118 1.45 7.01 1.90
N THR A 119 0.51 6.67 1.01
CA THR A 119 0.83 6.31 -0.37
C THR A 119 0.62 7.53 -1.27
N ALA A 120 1.58 7.86 -2.11
CA ALA A 120 1.50 8.97 -3.06
C ALA A 120 1.52 8.47 -4.51
N GLY A 121 0.55 8.88 -5.31
CA GLY A 121 0.50 8.42 -6.71
C GLY A 121 -0.73 8.83 -7.51
N HIS A 122 -0.77 8.35 -8.78
CA HIS A 122 0.19 7.42 -9.40
C HIS A 122 1.38 8.18 -10.01
N VAL A 123 2.59 7.67 -9.74
CA VAL A 123 3.82 8.35 -10.16
C VAL A 123 4.05 8.16 -11.66
N TYR A 124 3.95 6.95 -12.17
CA TYR A 124 4.15 6.62 -13.58
C TYR A 124 2.89 6.02 -14.20
N ALA A 125 2.85 5.97 -15.52
CA ALA A 125 1.73 5.37 -16.26
C ALA A 125 1.44 3.94 -15.77
N THR A 126 0.16 3.60 -15.65
CA THR A 126 -0.30 2.30 -15.14
C THR A 126 -1.67 1.96 -15.71
N ASP A 127 -1.86 0.69 -16.05
CA ASP A 127 -3.14 0.17 -16.56
C ASP A 127 -4.29 0.32 -15.55
N CYS A 128 -3.96 0.44 -14.26
CA CYS A 128 -4.96 0.65 -13.21
C CYS A 128 -5.62 2.04 -13.24
N LYS A 129 -5.04 3.01 -13.96
CA LYS A 129 -5.55 4.38 -14.13
C LYS A 129 -5.24 4.92 -15.53
N PRO A 130 -5.74 4.31 -16.60
CA PRO A 130 -5.34 4.65 -17.98
C PRO A 130 -5.73 6.07 -18.40
N VAL A 131 -6.76 6.65 -17.79
CA VAL A 131 -7.33 7.97 -18.19
C VAL A 131 -6.63 9.14 -17.50
N ARG A 132 -5.84 8.91 -16.44
CA ARG A 132 -5.17 10.00 -15.72
C ARG A 132 -3.70 10.06 -16.12
N PRO A 133 -3.15 11.23 -16.46
CA PRO A 133 -1.72 11.38 -16.74
C PRO A 133 -0.90 11.04 -15.49
N PRO A 134 0.28 10.41 -15.66
CA PRO A 134 1.20 10.17 -14.56
C PRO A 134 1.73 11.50 -14.01
N ARG A 135 2.05 11.54 -12.73
CA ARG A 135 2.49 12.77 -12.05
C ARG A 135 4.01 12.98 -12.10
N GLY A 136 4.77 11.93 -12.37
CA GLY A 136 6.23 11.97 -12.42
C GLY A 136 6.91 11.91 -11.05
N ALA A 137 8.25 11.86 -11.10
CA ALA A 137 9.08 11.89 -9.90
C ALA A 137 9.11 13.26 -9.23
N ASP A 138 8.92 14.34 -9.99
CA ASP A 138 8.86 15.72 -9.45
C ASP A 138 7.72 15.86 -8.44
N PHE A 139 6.54 15.38 -8.79
CA PHE A 139 5.42 15.31 -7.84
C PHE A 139 5.79 14.55 -6.56
N LEU A 140 6.55 13.45 -6.70
CA LEU A 140 6.97 12.69 -5.53
C LEU A 140 7.93 13.49 -4.64
N ALA A 141 8.87 14.23 -5.23
CA ALA A 141 9.75 15.13 -4.50
C ALA A 141 8.97 16.25 -3.79
N GLU A 142 7.97 16.84 -4.47
CA GLU A 142 7.11 17.90 -3.91
C GLU A 142 6.35 17.43 -2.65
N VAL A 143 5.90 16.16 -2.60
CA VAL A 143 5.13 15.64 -1.47
C VAL A 143 6.00 15.07 -0.36
N CYS A 144 7.18 14.53 -0.66
CA CYS A 144 8.05 13.89 0.34
C CYS A 144 8.62 14.89 1.35
N GLY A 145 9.05 16.09 0.90
CA GLY A 145 9.58 17.12 1.78
C GLY A 145 8.59 17.54 2.87
N PRO A 146 7.40 18.03 2.52
CA PRO A 146 6.35 18.39 3.50
C PRO A 146 5.87 17.23 4.37
N ALA A 147 5.94 16.00 3.87
CA ALA A 147 5.56 14.80 4.63
C ALA A 147 6.47 14.56 5.84
N ALA A 148 7.75 14.87 5.74
CA ALA A 148 8.74 14.50 6.74
C ALA A 148 8.33 14.86 8.18
N PRO A 149 8.55 13.99 9.19
CA PRO A 149 9.21 12.67 9.11
C PRO A 149 8.28 11.51 8.70
N MET A 150 7.00 11.76 8.36
CA MET A 150 6.05 10.72 7.94
C MET A 150 6.50 10.09 6.61
N PRO A 151 6.71 8.76 6.53
CA PRO A 151 7.15 8.09 5.32
C PRO A 151 6.11 8.13 4.20
N VAL A 152 6.59 8.39 2.98
CA VAL A 152 5.81 8.36 1.74
C VAL A 152 6.18 7.12 0.94
N PHE A 153 5.20 6.30 0.60
CA PHE A 153 5.36 5.17 -0.30
C PHE A 153 4.87 5.55 -1.70
N ALA A 154 5.75 5.49 -2.69
CA ALA A 154 5.40 5.74 -4.08
C ALA A 154 4.45 4.67 -4.62
N LEU A 155 3.44 5.05 -5.39
CA LEU A 155 2.45 4.14 -5.98
C LEU A 155 2.24 4.44 -7.47
N GLY A 156 2.19 3.38 -8.29
CA GLY A 156 1.75 3.41 -9.68
C GLY A 156 2.87 3.39 -10.70
N GLY A 157 2.83 2.39 -11.59
CA GLY A 157 3.76 2.21 -12.70
C GLY A 157 5.21 1.98 -12.29
N LEU A 158 5.43 1.52 -11.06
CA LEU A 158 6.78 1.28 -10.51
C LEU A 158 7.42 0.03 -11.13
N THR A 159 8.69 0.15 -11.47
CA THR A 159 9.56 -0.94 -11.92
C THR A 159 10.89 -0.88 -11.16
N PRO A 160 11.65 -1.98 -11.05
CA PRO A 160 12.98 -1.93 -10.42
C PRO A 160 13.90 -0.86 -11.04
N ALA A 161 13.87 -0.67 -12.35
CA ALA A 161 14.67 0.35 -13.04
C ALA A 161 14.34 1.80 -12.60
N ARG A 162 13.16 2.05 -12.07
CA ARG A 162 12.73 3.37 -11.56
C ARG A 162 12.99 3.56 -10.07
N ALA A 163 13.41 2.52 -9.36
CA ALA A 163 13.60 2.58 -7.92
C ALA A 163 14.63 3.63 -7.48
N PRO A 164 15.79 3.81 -8.16
CA PRO A 164 16.73 4.88 -7.80
C PRO A 164 16.14 6.29 -7.91
N GLU A 165 15.36 6.55 -8.96
CA GLU A 165 14.69 7.85 -9.16
C GLU A 165 13.67 8.12 -8.05
N VAL A 166 12.85 7.13 -7.71
CA VAL A 166 11.84 7.20 -6.65
C VAL A 166 12.47 7.48 -5.28
N ARG A 167 13.61 6.86 -4.98
CA ARG A 167 14.34 7.12 -3.73
C ARG A 167 14.96 8.51 -3.71
N ARG A 168 15.59 8.94 -4.81
CA ARG A 168 16.13 10.32 -4.91
C ARG A 168 15.05 11.39 -4.72
N ALA A 169 13.82 11.10 -5.11
CA ALA A 169 12.68 11.96 -4.84
C ALA A 169 12.23 11.96 -3.36
N GLY A 170 12.86 11.16 -2.48
CA GLY A 170 12.61 11.14 -1.04
C GLY A 170 11.57 10.12 -0.58
N ALA A 171 11.09 9.22 -1.45
CA ALA A 171 10.16 8.18 -1.03
C ALA A 171 10.85 7.15 -0.12
N ALA A 172 10.18 6.78 0.96
CA ALA A 172 10.63 5.78 1.92
C ALA A 172 10.50 4.34 1.38
N GLY A 173 9.74 4.15 0.31
CA GLY A 173 9.53 2.83 -0.27
C GLY A 173 8.50 2.80 -1.40
N PHE A 174 8.07 1.59 -1.73
CA PHE A 174 7.23 1.29 -2.89
C PHE A 174 5.92 0.63 -2.48
N ALA A 175 4.80 1.15 -2.97
CA ALA A 175 3.50 0.50 -2.89
C ALA A 175 3.18 -0.13 -4.26
N MET A 176 3.14 -1.46 -4.31
CA MET A 176 2.95 -2.24 -5.54
C MET A 176 1.59 -2.94 -5.52
N MET A 177 0.90 -3.02 -6.65
CA MET A 177 -0.34 -3.76 -6.81
C MET A 177 -0.18 -4.82 -7.90
N SER A 178 -0.32 -4.49 -9.18
CA SER A 178 -0.27 -5.48 -10.27
C SER A 178 1.02 -6.28 -10.28
N SER A 179 2.18 -5.64 -10.22
CA SER A 179 3.47 -6.32 -10.22
C SER A 179 3.64 -7.29 -9.04
N ALA A 180 3.07 -6.98 -7.88
CA ALA A 180 3.10 -7.88 -6.73
C ALA A 180 2.11 -9.04 -6.86
N MET A 181 0.90 -8.76 -7.38
CA MET A 181 -0.13 -9.78 -7.56
C MET A 181 0.23 -10.77 -8.69
N ASP A 182 0.97 -10.32 -9.73
CA ASP A 182 1.38 -11.15 -10.87
C ASP A 182 2.75 -11.81 -10.66
N ALA A 183 3.45 -11.51 -9.57
CA ALA A 183 4.79 -12.05 -9.33
C ALA A 183 4.74 -13.56 -9.06
N GLU A 184 5.43 -14.34 -9.85
CA GLU A 184 5.65 -15.77 -9.56
C GLU A 184 6.44 -15.96 -8.25
N ASN A 185 7.45 -15.12 -8.05
CA ASN A 185 8.27 -15.05 -6.85
C ASN A 185 8.33 -13.60 -6.31
N PRO A 186 7.48 -13.24 -5.35
CA PRO A 186 7.51 -11.91 -4.75
C PRO A 186 8.83 -11.54 -4.05
N ALA A 187 9.53 -12.51 -3.45
CA ALA A 187 10.80 -12.23 -2.78
C ALA A 187 11.88 -11.78 -3.79
N ASP A 188 11.94 -12.40 -4.96
CA ASP A 188 12.83 -11.98 -6.05
C ASP A 188 12.45 -10.61 -6.62
N LEU A 189 11.15 -10.34 -6.73
CA LEU A 189 10.68 -9.02 -7.13
C LEU A 189 11.16 -7.95 -6.14
N PHE A 190 10.99 -8.17 -4.84
CA PHE A 190 11.39 -7.20 -3.80
C PHE A 190 12.90 -7.00 -3.79
N ARG A 191 13.68 -8.07 -3.93
CA ARG A 191 15.14 -8.00 -4.04
C ARG A 191 15.58 -7.12 -5.22
N LYS A 192 14.97 -7.26 -6.39
CA LYS A 192 15.27 -6.41 -7.57
C LYS A 192 15.04 -4.92 -7.29
N TYR A 193 14.03 -4.56 -6.49
CA TYR A 193 13.80 -3.17 -6.08
C TYR A 193 14.85 -2.69 -5.08
N LEU A 194 15.35 -3.55 -4.20
CA LEU A 194 16.36 -3.20 -3.21
C LEU A 194 17.75 -3.08 -3.82
N GLU A 195 18.09 -3.95 -4.76
CA GLU A 195 19.41 -4.03 -5.41
C GLU A 195 19.60 -3.03 -6.56
N SER A 196 18.54 -2.40 -7.03
CA SER A 196 18.60 -1.47 -8.18
C SER A 196 19.51 -0.25 -7.98
N ASP A 197 20.00 0.00 -6.76
CA ASP A 197 20.96 1.08 -6.49
C ASP A 197 22.42 0.70 -6.84
N PHE A 198 22.75 -0.59 -6.92
CA PHE A 198 24.12 -1.03 -7.19
C PHE A 198 24.57 -0.87 -8.65
N PHE A 199 23.63 -0.64 -9.58
CA PHE A 199 23.92 -0.55 -11.02
C PHE A 199 23.90 0.90 -11.57
N SER A 200 23.67 1.92 -10.74
CA SER A 200 23.56 3.32 -11.20
C SER A 200 24.84 4.15 -11.04
N GLU A 201 25.95 3.53 -10.63
CA GLU A 201 27.27 4.20 -10.47
C GLU A 201 28.35 3.62 -11.42
N GLN A 202 27.98 3.09 -12.60
CA GLN A 202 28.96 2.74 -13.64
C GLN A 202 28.73 3.53 -14.92
#